data_6f21c08e9575bcfa3b07e43fb81db27a
#
_entry.id   6f21c08e9575bcfa3b07e43fb81db27a
#
_cell.length_a   1.000
_cell.length_b   1.000
_cell.length_c   1.000
_cell.angle_alpha   90.00
_cell.angle_beta   90.00
_cell.angle_gamma   90.00
#
_symmetry.space_group_name_H-M   'P 1'
#
loop_
_entity.id
_entity.type
_entity.pdbx_description
1 polymer ?
#
loop_
_entity_poly.entity_id
_entity_poly.type
_entity_poly.pdbx_seq_one_letter_code
_entity_poly.pdbx_strand_id
1 'polypeptide(L)'
;FGELQIRTGHLLVGALKSRDLKRALVTASKHFSAIDPDRVINDHRAIWEGSDEADLRPMDGSSAPMAAADGSAGAPGARGNTALDRYSIDMTAQAASGKMDPIVGRDEEIRQIIDVLSRRRQNNPILTGEAGVGKTAVVEGFAQRIAEGDVPPSLRGTRLLALDIGLMQAGASLKGEFEQRLRSVIDEVQASPTPIILFIDEAH
;
A
#
# COMPACT_ATOMS: atom_id res chain seq x y z
N PHE A 1 -5.47 -15.65 21.50
CA PHE A 1 -4.65 -14.49 21.12
C PHE A 1 -5.41 -13.17 21.20
N GLY A 2 -6.73 -13.15 20.90
CA GLY A 2 -7.53 -11.90 20.92
C GLY A 2 -7.18 -10.89 19.83
N GLU A 3 -6.43 -11.30 18.82
CA GLU A 3 -6.06 -10.49 17.66
C GLU A 3 -7.00 -10.78 16.49
N LEU A 4 -7.37 -9.74 15.75
CA LEU A 4 -8.24 -9.84 14.57
C LEU A 4 -7.48 -10.29 13.32
N GLN A 5 -6.16 -10.23 13.34
CA GLN A 5 -5.28 -10.62 12.24
C GLN A 5 -4.63 -11.98 12.50
N ILE A 6 -4.64 -12.85 11.50
CA ILE A 6 -3.94 -14.14 11.56
C ILE A 6 -2.49 -13.90 11.15
N ARG A 7 -1.56 -14.17 12.06
CA ARG A 7 -0.11 -14.11 11.83
C ARG A 7 0.48 -15.50 11.64
N THR A 8 1.71 -15.58 11.14
CA THR A 8 2.44 -16.84 10.96
C THR A 8 2.52 -17.64 12.27
N GLY A 9 2.71 -16.95 13.40
CA GLY A 9 2.71 -17.58 14.72
C GLY A 9 1.38 -18.24 15.09
N HIS A 10 0.23 -17.66 14.72
CA HIS A 10 -1.09 -18.27 14.94
C HIS A 10 -1.26 -19.58 14.16
N LEU A 11 -0.79 -19.58 12.88
CA LEU A 11 -0.81 -20.77 12.04
C LEU A 11 0.10 -21.87 12.63
N LEU A 12 1.29 -21.49 13.10
CA LEU A 12 2.22 -22.42 13.73
C LEU A 12 1.62 -23.05 15.00
N VAL A 13 1.02 -22.26 15.87
CA VAL A 13 0.35 -22.76 17.08
C VAL A 13 -0.82 -23.66 16.72
N GLY A 14 -1.65 -23.28 15.74
CA GLY A 14 -2.74 -24.11 15.23
C GLY A 14 -2.24 -25.47 14.71
N ALA A 15 -1.16 -25.46 13.94
CA ALA A 15 -0.54 -26.66 13.42
C ALA A 15 0.05 -27.54 14.53
N LEU A 16 0.70 -26.94 15.54
CA LEU A 16 1.27 -27.69 16.68
C LEU A 16 0.20 -28.27 17.64
N LYS A 17 -1.00 -27.66 17.71
CA LYS A 17 -2.14 -28.19 18.46
C LYS A 17 -2.90 -29.29 17.71
N SER A 18 -2.79 -29.35 16.39
CA SER A 18 -3.33 -30.43 15.58
C SER A 18 -2.40 -31.65 15.63
N ARG A 19 -2.93 -32.83 16.00
CA ARG A 19 -2.13 -34.05 16.18
C ARG A 19 -1.41 -34.48 14.91
N ASP A 20 -2.08 -34.41 13.78
CA ASP A 20 -1.54 -34.84 12.50
C ASP A 20 -0.52 -33.86 11.94
N LEU A 21 -0.81 -32.55 12.03
CA LEU A 21 0.10 -31.51 11.58
C LEU A 21 1.35 -31.40 12.45
N LYS A 22 1.22 -31.58 13.77
CA LYS A 22 2.36 -31.65 14.68
C LYS A 22 3.30 -32.79 14.29
N ARG A 23 2.74 -33.99 13.98
CA ARG A 23 3.54 -35.12 13.56
C ARG A 23 4.29 -34.85 12.26
N ALA A 24 3.64 -34.21 11.28
CA ALA A 24 4.27 -33.82 10.04
C ALA A 24 5.40 -32.77 10.25
N LEU A 25 5.17 -31.77 11.07
CA LEU A 25 6.16 -30.73 11.40
C LEU A 25 7.38 -31.33 12.11
N VAL A 26 7.19 -32.20 13.10
CA VAL A 26 8.28 -32.87 13.84
C VAL A 26 9.08 -33.81 12.91
N THR A 27 8.43 -34.41 11.93
CA THR A 27 9.10 -35.23 10.91
C THR A 27 9.96 -34.36 9.99
N ALA A 28 9.49 -33.15 9.65
CA ALA A 28 10.22 -32.21 8.82
C ALA A 28 11.43 -31.58 9.56
N SER A 29 11.27 -31.29 10.86
CA SER A 29 12.37 -30.76 11.68
C SER A 29 12.18 -31.06 13.17
N LYS A 30 13.24 -31.55 13.80
CA LYS A 30 13.28 -31.85 15.24
C LYS A 30 13.04 -30.61 16.12
N HIS A 31 13.30 -29.41 15.60
CA HIS A 31 13.12 -28.15 16.34
C HIS A 31 11.67 -27.89 16.71
N PHE A 32 10.71 -28.37 15.92
CA PHE A 32 9.28 -28.23 16.23
C PHE A 32 8.85 -29.01 17.48
N SER A 33 9.60 -30.04 17.91
CA SER A 33 9.30 -30.76 19.14
C SER A 33 9.61 -29.94 20.41
N ALA A 34 10.50 -28.96 20.31
CA ALA A 34 10.91 -28.12 21.43
C ALA A 34 10.01 -26.89 21.63
N ILE A 35 9.08 -26.63 20.69
CA ILE A 35 8.17 -25.50 20.77
C ILE A 35 6.93 -25.88 21.60
N ASP A 36 6.74 -25.19 22.72
CA ASP A 36 5.53 -25.32 23.53
C ASP A 36 4.45 -24.33 22.99
N PRO A 37 3.33 -24.85 22.44
CA PRO A 37 2.27 -24.00 21.89
C PRO A 37 1.63 -23.08 22.91
N ASP A 38 1.52 -23.49 24.17
CA ASP A 38 0.88 -22.72 25.22
C ASP A 38 1.78 -21.55 25.68
N ARG A 39 3.09 -21.77 25.69
CA ARG A 39 4.06 -20.69 25.93
C ARG A 39 4.04 -19.66 24.79
N VAL A 40 3.94 -20.09 23.54
CA VAL A 40 3.81 -19.17 22.40
C VAL A 40 2.53 -18.35 22.49
N ILE A 41 1.43 -18.91 22.98
CA ILE A 41 0.17 -18.16 23.17
C ILE A 41 0.31 -17.12 24.28
N ASN A 42 0.92 -17.45 25.41
CA ASN A 42 1.02 -16.58 26.57
C ASN A 42 2.03 -15.43 26.36
N ASP A 43 3.17 -15.73 25.72
CA ASP A 43 4.29 -14.81 25.57
C ASP A 43 4.38 -14.23 24.14
N HIS A 44 3.31 -14.36 23.33
CA HIS A 44 3.32 -14.03 21.90
C HIS A 44 3.82 -12.61 21.60
N ARG A 45 3.47 -11.62 22.43
CA ARG A 45 3.91 -10.24 22.24
C ARG A 45 5.43 -10.09 22.35
N ALA A 46 6.03 -10.70 23.36
CA ALA A 46 7.47 -10.66 23.59
C ALA A 46 8.25 -11.48 22.53
N ILE A 47 7.65 -12.60 22.04
CA ILE A 47 8.25 -13.45 21.02
C ILE A 47 8.27 -12.75 19.65
N TRP A 48 7.24 -11.95 19.35
CA TRP A 48 7.12 -11.24 18.05
C TRP A 48 7.69 -9.84 18.06
N GLU A 49 8.04 -9.30 19.23
CA GLU A 49 8.73 -8.02 19.35
C GLU A 49 10.06 -8.05 18.59
N GLY A 50 10.18 -7.17 17.58
CA GLY A 50 11.35 -7.12 16.69
C GLY A 50 11.32 -8.08 15.48
N SER A 51 10.20 -8.79 15.24
CA SER A 51 9.97 -9.52 13.98
C SER A 51 9.36 -8.59 12.92
N ASP A 52 9.54 -8.94 11.64
CA ASP A 52 8.92 -8.21 10.53
C ASP A 52 7.39 -8.16 10.61
N GLU A 53 6.79 -9.06 11.38
CA GLU A 53 5.35 -9.10 11.65
C GLU A 53 4.92 -8.21 12.84
N ALA A 54 5.85 -7.69 13.64
CA ALA A 54 5.54 -6.85 14.80
C ALA A 54 4.90 -5.52 14.37
N ASP A 55 5.30 -5.00 13.21
CA ASP A 55 4.81 -3.74 12.65
C ASP A 55 3.50 -3.89 11.86
N LEU A 56 3.01 -5.11 11.66
CA LEU A 56 1.69 -5.36 11.06
C LEU A 56 0.59 -4.97 12.06
N ARG A 57 0.19 -3.71 12.02
CA ARG A 57 -0.95 -3.22 12.83
C ARG A 57 -2.26 -3.83 12.31
N PRO A 58 -3.19 -4.21 13.20
CA PRO A 58 -4.51 -4.66 12.78
C PRO A 58 -5.22 -3.53 12.01
N MET A 59 -5.69 -3.83 10.80
CA MET A 59 -6.50 -2.93 9.98
C MET A 59 -7.98 -2.95 10.43
N ASP A 60 -8.24 -2.87 11.72
CA ASP A 60 -9.58 -2.73 12.24
C ASP A 60 -9.82 -1.28 12.69
N GLY A 61 -10.95 -0.74 12.25
CA GLY A 61 -11.36 0.64 12.51
C GLY A 61 -11.76 0.97 13.96
N SER A 62 -11.17 0.33 14.97
CA SER A 62 -11.42 0.65 16.37
C SER A 62 -10.26 1.44 16.97
N SER A 63 -10.26 2.75 16.76
CA SER A 63 -9.43 3.68 17.51
C SER A 63 -10.20 4.22 18.69
N ALA A 64 -9.86 3.76 19.90
CA ALA A 64 -10.16 4.48 21.12
C ALA A 64 -9.24 5.71 21.22
N PRO A 65 -9.74 6.87 21.74
CA PRO A 65 -8.96 8.10 21.78
C PRO A 65 -7.97 8.06 22.94
N MET A 66 -6.69 8.28 22.66
CA MET A 66 -5.72 8.65 23.70
C MET A 66 -4.89 9.86 23.25
N ALA A 67 -5.07 10.86 24.07
CA ALA A 67 -4.37 12.10 24.37
C ALA A 67 -3.06 12.43 23.61
N ALA A 68 -3.00 13.74 23.30
CA ALA A 68 -1.88 14.51 22.80
C ALA A 68 -0.59 14.38 23.62
N ALA A 69 0.53 14.27 22.92
CA ALA A 69 1.82 14.83 23.33
C ALA A 69 2.73 15.00 22.12
N ASP A 70 2.91 16.24 21.73
CA ASP A 70 4.14 16.97 21.42
C ASP A 70 5.25 16.33 20.56
N GLY A 71 5.53 17.07 19.51
CA GLY A 71 6.60 17.26 18.61
C GLY A 71 7.86 16.41 18.68
N SER A 72 8.21 15.79 17.54
CA SER A 72 9.61 15.76 17.06
C SER A 72 9.68 15.20 15.63
N ALA A 73 10.58 15.77 14.87
CA ALA A 73 10.84 15.60 13.45
C ALA A 73 11.25 14.19 13.01
N GLY A 74 10.71 13.76 11.86
CA GLY A 74 11.45 13.16 10.76
C GLY A 74 12.06 11.78 10.92
N ALA A 75 11.30 10.74 10.51
CA ALA A 75 11.90 9.53 9.93
C ALA A 75 11.02 9.06 8.75
N PRO A 76 11.58 8.71 7.58
CA PRO A 76 10.81 8.25 6.43
C PRO A 76 10.41 6.78 6.65
N GLY A 77 9.13 6.50 6.82
CA GLY A 77 8.64 5.12 6.92
C GLY A 77 7.33 4.89 7.67
N ALA A 78 6.74 5.88 8.32
CA ALA A 78 5.41 5.73 8.90
C ALA A 78 4.36 5.89 7.80
N ARG A 79 3.74 4.80 7.36
CA ARG A 79 2.49 4.88 6.59
C ARG A 79 1.50 5.65 7.46
N GLY A 80 1.16 6.86 7.01
CA GLY A 80 0.24 7.74 7.70
C GLY A 80 -1.13 7.06 7.85
N ASN A 81 -1.90 7.52 8.82
CA ASN A 81 -3.21 6.97 9.12
C ASN A 81 -4.31 7.57 8.20
N THR A 82 -3.92 8.08 7.02
CA THR A 82 -4.82 8.76 6.09
C THR A 82 -5.47 7.78 5.11
N ALA A 83 -6.60 8.15 4.49
CA ALA A 83 -7.25 7.33 3.48
C ALA A 83 -6.35 7.16 2.25
N LEU A 84 -5.58 8.19 1.87
CA LEU A 84 -4.58 8.10 0.81
C LEU A 84 -3.53 7.03 1.10
N ASP A 85 -2.99 6.99 2.32
CA ASP A 85 -1.95 6.02 2.68
C ASP A 85 -2.48 4.57 2.74
N ARG A 86 -3.79 4.42 3.00
CA ARG A 86 -4.44 3.11 3.05
C ARG A 86 -4.78 2.55 1.69
N TYR A 87 -5.26 3.41 0.78
CA TYR A 87 -5.87 2.99 -0.48
C TYR A 87 -5.07 3.39 -1.71
N SER A 88 -3.86 3.95 -1.55
CA SER A 88 -3.01 4.27 -2.67
C SER A 88 -1.56 3.89 -2.46
N ILE A 89 -0.85 3.76 -3.58
CA ILE A 89 0.57 3.48 -3.64
C ILE A 89 1.26 4.71 -4.24
N ASP A 90 2.25 5.28 -3.55
CA ASP A 90 3.02 6.41 -4.08
C ASP A 90 4.06 5.93 -5.10
N MET A 91 3.70 6.04 -6.37
CA MET A 91 4.56 5.66 -7.49
C MET A 91 5.78 6.58 -7.62
N THR A 92 5.63 7.86 -7.31
CA THR A 92 6.74 8.83 -7.34
C THR A 92 7.80 8.50 -6.29
N ALA A 93 7.36 8.13 -5.08
CA ALA A 93 8.27 7.70 -4.01
C ALA A 93 8.94 6.36 -4.34
N GLN A 94 8.22 5.42 -4.97
CA GLN A 94 8.82 4.17 -5.45
C GLN A 94 9.87 4.42 -6.52
N ALA A 95 9.59 5.30 -7.49
CA ALA A 95 10.55 5.69 -8.52
C ALA A 95 11.80 6.35 -7.92
N ALA A 96 11.62 7.30 -6.99
CA ALA A 96 12.74 7.96 -6.30
C ALA A 96 13.60 7.00 -5.49
N SER A 97 13.03 5.90 -4.97
CA SER A 97 13.77 4.88 -4.22
C SER A 97 14.51 3.85 -5.10
N GLY A 98 14.41 3.97 -6.44
CA GLY A 98 15.03 3.04 -7.39
C GLY A 98 14.40 1.64 -7.40
N LYS A 99 13.19 1.48 -6.89
CA LYS A 99 12.47 0.19 -6.84
C LYS A 99 11.72 -0.14 -8.11
N MET A 100 11.65 0.81 -9.05
CA MET A 100 10.99 0.60 -10.34
C MET A 100 12.02 0.21 -11.41
N ASP A 101 11.65 -0.72 -12.26
CA ASP A 101 12.46 -1.07 -13.41
C ASP A 101 12.48 0.10 -14.43
N PRO A 102 13.61 0.35 -15.12
CA PRO A 102 13.67 1.41 -16.12
C PRO A 102 12.76 1.11 -17.29
N ILE A 103 11.92 2.06 -17.66
CA ILE A 103 10.99 1.94 -18.78
C ILE A 103 11.67 2.47 -20.05
N VAL A 104 11.74 1.62 -21.08
CA VAL A 104 12.39 1.93 -22.35
C VAL A 104 11.36 1.91 -23.49
N GLY A 105 11.48 2.85 -24.42
CA GLY A 105 10.70 2.87 -25.67
C GLY A 105 9.24 3.34 -25.51
N ARG A 106 8.92 4.06 -24.44
CA ARG A 106 7.59 4.64 -24.17
C ARG A 106 7.60 6.17 -24.08
N ASP A 107 8.61 6.79 -24.64
CA ASP A 107 8.81 8.24 -24.55
C ASP A 107 7.69 9.06 -25.16
N GLU A 108 7.11 8.59 -26.27
CA GLU A 108 6.01 9.30 -26.92
C GLU A 108 4.72 9.27 -26.11
N GLU A 109 4.35 8.10 -25.59
CA GLU A 109 3.16 7.96 -24.75
C GLU A 109 3.30 8.77 -23.44
N ILE A 110 4.47 8.73 -22.82
CA ILE A 110 4.75 9.53 -21.61
C ILE A 110 4.65 11.03 -21.94
N ARG A 111 5.19 11.46 -23.08
CA ARG A 111 5.10 12.86 -23.53
C ARG A 111 3.64 13.28 -23.74
N GLN A 112 2.82 12.41 -24.33
CA GLN A 112 1.40 12.67 -24.53
C GLN A 112 0.66 12.83 -23.19
N ILE A 113 0.99 12.00 -22.17
CA ILE A 113 0.44 12.17 -20.81
C ILE A 113 0.80 13.56 -20.26
N ILE A 114 2.07 13.95 -20.36
CA ILE A 114 2.58 15.24 -19.89
C ILE A 114 1.85 16.40 -20.60
N ASP A 115 1.69 16.29 -21.91
CA ASP A 115 1.01 17.32 -22.72
C ASP A 115 -0.46 17.48 -22.32
N VAL A 116 -1.16 16.35 -22.08
CA VAL A 116 -2.57 16.40 -21.63
C VAL A 116 -2.67 16.98 -20.23
N LEU A 117 -1.85 16.54 -19.27
CA LEU A 117 -1.85 17.03 -17.89
C LEU A 117 -1.47 18.51 -17.79
N SER A 118 -0.67 19.02 -18.73
CA SER A 118 -0.27 20.44 -18.77
C SER A 118 -1.36 21.38 -19.31
N ARG A 119 -2.48 20.86 -19.79
CA ARG A 119 -3.60 21.68 -20.30
C ARG A 119 -4.37 22.32 -19.14
N ARG A 120 -4.92 23.49 -19.40
CA ARG A 120 -5.77 24.19 -18.42
C ARG A 120 -7.15 23.55 -18.22
N ARG A 121 -7.63 22.83 -19.22
CA ARG A 121 -8.93 22.13 -19.22
C ARG A 121 -8.78 20.80 -19.93
N GLN A 122 -9.62 19.83 -19.60
CA GLN A 122 -9.57 18.47 -20.17
C GLN A 122 -8.16 17.86 -20.03
N ASN A 123 -7.64 17.94 -18.81
CA ASN A 123 -6.30 17.51 -18.44
C ASN A 123 -6.24 16.11 -17.81
N ASN A 124 -7.27 15.28 -18.02
CA ASN A 124 -7.29 13.91 -17.52
C ASN A 124 -7.00 12.96 -18.69
N PRO A 125 -5.77 12.42 -18.81
CA PRO A 125 -5.43 11.45 -19.83
C PRO A 125 -6.09 10.09 -19.55
N ILE A 126 -6.52 9.41 -20.61
CA ILE A 126 -7.01 8.02 -20.57
C ILE A 126 -6.11 7.19 -21.45
N LEU A 127 -5.52 6.14 -20.90
CA LEU A 127 -4.72 5.15 -21.62
C LEU A 127 -5.63 4.02 -22.10
N THR A 128 -5.75 3.87 -23.40
CA THR A 128 -6.55 2.81 -24.04
C THR A 128 -5.64 1.81 -24.74
N GLY A 129 -6.05 0.57 -24.79
CA GLY A 129 -5.32 -0.50 -25.48
C GLY A 129 -5.69 -1.88 -24.90
N GLU A 130 -5.28 -2.93 -25.60
CA GLU A 130 -5.49 -4.31 -25.18
C GLU A 130 -4.80 -4.63 -23.85
N ALA A 131 -5.22 -5.70 -23.19
CA ALA A 131 -4.55 -6.19 -22.00
C ALA A 131 -3.10 -6.58 -22.32
N GLY A 132 -2.16 -6.27 -21.42
CA GLY A 132 -0.75 -6.64 -21.58
C GLY A 132 0.09 -5.75 -22.49
N VAL A 133 -0.47 -4.72 -23.15
CA VAL A 133 0.33 -3.82 -24.02
C VAL A 133 1.24 -2.85 -23.25
N GLY A 134 1.23 -2.89 -21.92
CA GLY A 134 2.11 -2.07 -21.08
C GLY A 134 1.56 -0.70 -20.71
N LYS A 135 0.23 -0.54 -20.55
CA LYS A 135 -0.38 0.72 -20.09
C LYS A 135 0.17 1.18 -18.74
N THR A 136 0.26 0.25 -17.80
CA THR A 136 0.81 0.53 -16.45
C THR A 136 2.30 0.93 -16.53
N ALA A 137 3.09 0.29 -17.40
CA ALA A 137 4.48 0.64 -17.62
C ALA A 137 4.66 2.10 -18.10
N VAL A 138 3.74 2.62 -18.94
CA VAL A 138 3.78 4.03 -19.34
C VAL A 138 3.60 4.97 -18.13
N VAL A 139 2.71 4.60 -17.20
CA VAL A 139 2.47 5.36 -15.96
C VAL A 139 3.67 5.28 -15.02
N GLU A 140 4.31 4.12 -14.92
CA GLU A 140 5.55 3.93 -14.16
C GLU A 140 6.69 4.79 -14.73
N GLY A 141 6.85 4.80 -16.06
CA GLY A 141 7.82 5.69 -16.72
C GLY A 141 7.52 7.18 -16.49
N PHE A 142 6.26 7.57 -16.44
CA PHE A 142 5.88 8.93 -16.08
C PHE A 142 6.23 9.25 -14.62
N ALA A 143 6.03 8.31 -13.67
CA ALA A 143 6.45 8.47 -12.28
C ALA A 143 7.97 8.67 -12.16
N GLN A 144 8.76 7.94 -12.93
CA GLN A 144 10.22 8.10 -12.99
C GLN A 144 10.61 9.50 -13.46
N ARG A 145 10.00 10.01 -14.53
CA ARG A 145 10.28 11.38 -15.02
C ARG A 145 9.90 12.45 -14.01
N ILE A 146 8.81 12.29 -13.27
CA ILE A 146 8.48 13.22 -12.18
C ILE A 146 9.56 13.18 -11.09
N ALA A 147 9.98 11.98 -10.68
CA ALA A 147 10.99 11.79 -9.65
C ALA A 147 12.36 12.36 -10.05
N GLU A 148 12.73 12.24 -11.32
CA GLU A 148 13.96 12.80 -11.90
C GLU A 148 13.86 14.31 -12.18
N GLY A 149 12.64 14.87 -12.13
CA GLY A 149 12.39 16.27 -12.46
C GLY A 149 12.38 16.55 -13.97
N ASP A 150 12.37 15.50 -14.82
CA ASP A 150 12.28 15.59 -16.29
C ASP A 150 10.83 15.80 -16.74
N VAL A 151 10.18 16.80 -16.18
CA VAL A 151 8.82 17.23 -16.48
C VAL A 151 8.73 18.76 -16.48
N PRO A 152 7.73 19.35 -17.17
CA PRO A 152 7.49 20.78 -17.14
C PRO A 152 7.36 21.32 -15.71
N PRO A 153 7.68 22.61 -15.47
CA PRO A 153 7.62 23.22 -14.15
C PRO A 153 6.27 23.06 -13.44
N SER A 154 5.18 22.99 -14.20
CA SER A 154 3.81 22.78 -13.67
C SER A 154 3.58 21.41 -13.03
N LEU A 155 4.39 20.42 -13.37
CA LEU A 155 4.29 19.04 -12.87
C LEU A 155 5.42 18.69 -11.89
N ARG A 156 6.39 19.57 -11.68
CA ARG A 156 7.47 19.33 -10.71
C ARG A 156 6.93 19.31 -9.28
N GLY A 157 7.41 18.36 -8.50
CA GLY A 157 6.98 18.18 -7.11
C GLY A 157 5.56 17.63 -6.96
N THR A 158 4.92 17.21 -8.05
CA THR A 158 3.64 16.50 -8.02
C THR A 158 3.87 15.07 -7.56
N ARG A 159 2.97 14.55 -6.74
CA ARG A 159 2.95 13.13 -6.36
C ARG A 159 2.00 12.37 -7.28
N LEU A 160 2.44 11.24 -7.80
CA LEU A 160 1.61 10.30 -8.56
C LEU A 160 1.25 9.13 -7.67
N LEU A 161 -0.03 8.99 -7.36
CA LEU A 161 -0.55 7.95 -6.48
C LEU A 161 -1.42 6.99 -7.31
N ALA A 162 -1.11 5.69 -7.27
CA ALA A 162 -1.96 4.65 -7.84
C ALA A 162 -3.03 4.25 -6.83
N LEU A 163 -4.30 4.39 -7.18
CA LEU A 163 -5.43 4.07 -6.33
C LEU A 163 -5.76 2.56 -6.44
N ASP A 164 -5.77 1.86 -5.33
CA ASP A 164 -6.15 0.45 -5.25
C ASP A 164 -7.65 0.30 -5.05
N ILE A 165 -8.38 0.18 -6.17
CA ILE A 165 -9.84 -0.01 -6.16
C ILE A 165 -10.22 -1.33 -5.51
N GLY A 166 -9.42 -2.39 -5.70
CA GLY A 166 -9.67 -3.69 -5.09
C GLY A 166 -9.63 -3.62 -3.57
N LEU A 167 -8.65 -2.93 -3.01
CA LEU A 167 -8.53 -2.71 -1.57
C LEU A 167 -9.66 -1.83 -1.03
N MET A 168 -10.13 -0.86 -1.81
CA MET A 168 -11.28 -0.02 -1.44
C MET A 168 -12.60 -0.80 -1.42
N GLN A 169 -12.74 -1.80 -2.28
CA GLN A 169 -13.91 -2.67 -2.35
C GLN A 169 -13.85 -3.81 -1.32
N ALA A 170 -12.65 -4.26 -0.96
CA ALA A 170 -12.45 -5.32 0.01
C ALA A 170 -13.09 -4.97 1.37
N GLY A 171 -13.97 -5.84 1.86
CA GLY A 171 -14.68 -5.65 3.13
C GLY A 171 -15.75 -4.56 3.14
N ALA A 172 -16.03 -3.89 2.00
CA ALA A 172 -17.17 -2.99 1.87
C ALA A 172 -18.44 -3.82 1.69
N SER A 173 -19.09 -4.17 2.81
CA SER A 173 -20.32 -4.98 2.80
C SER A 173 -21.54 -4.23 2.26
N LEU A 174 -21.49 -2.91 2.24
CA LEU A 174 -22.54 -2.02 1.78
C LEU A 174 -21.98 -1.08 0.71
N LYS A 175 -22.76 -0.83 -0.33
CA LYS A 175 -22.40 0.10 -1.43
C LYS A 175 -21.96 1.48 -0.92
N GLY A 176 -22.50 1.95 0.20
CA GLY A 176 -22.15 3.22 0.83
C GLY A 176 -20.74 3.28 1.44
N GLU A 177 -20.16 2.16 1.86
CA GLU A 177 -18.80 2.17 2.44
C GLU A 177 -17.72 2.46 1.40
N PHE A 178 -17.84 1.89 0.21
CA PHE A 178 -16.94 2.19 -0.90
C PHE A 178 -17.00 3.68 -1.28
N GLU A 179 -18.23 4.22 -1.42
CA GLU A 179 -18.43 5.63 -1.74
C GLU A 179 -17.83 6.55 -0.66
N GLN A 180 -17.96 6.18 0.62
CA GLN A 180 -17.40 6.94 1.72
C GLN A 180 -15.86 6.89 1.71
N ARG A 181 -15.24 5.73 1.46
CA ARG A 181 -13.78 5.59 1.33
C ARG A 181 -13.25 6.43 0.17
N LEU A 182 -13.92 6.38 -0.98
CA LEU A 182 -13.55 7.19 -2.15
C LEU A 182 -13.67 8.69 -1.85
N ARG A 183 -14.73 9.11 -1.19
CA ARG A 183 -14.91 10.50 -0.77
C ARG A 183 -13.78 10.96 0.15
N SER A 184 -13.41 10.15 1.15
CA SER A 184 -12.29 10.47 2.05
C SER A 184 -10.97 10.65 1.28
N VAL A 185 -10.69 9.79 0.29
CA VAL A 185 -9.51 9.94 -0.59
C VAL A 185 -9.56 11.25 -1.36
N ILE A 186 -10.71 11.60 -1.96
CA ILE A 186 -10.88 12.84 -2.72
C ILE A 186 -10.68 14.07 -1.82
N ASP A 187 -11.28 14.07 -0.63
CA ASP A 187 -11.17 15.17 0.33
C ASP A 187 -9.69 15.37 0.77
N GLU A 188 -8.95 14.30 1.00
CA GLU A 188 -7.53 14.37 1.33
C GLU A 188 -6.66 14.86 0.16
N VAL A 189 -6.95 14.44 -1.08
CA VAL A 189 -6.28 14.96 -2.28
C VAL A 189 -6.49 16.46 -2.42
N GLN A 190 -7.71 16.93 -2.20
CA GLN A 190 -8.05 18.35 -2.29
C GLN A 190 -7.43 19.19 -1.16
N ALA A 191 -7.27 18.61 0.01
CA ALA A 191 -6.64 19.26 1.17
C ALA A 191 -5.11 19.22 1.13
N SER A 192 -4.51 18.46 0.21
CA SER A 192 -3.06 18.28 0.14
C SER A 192 -2.35 19.58 -0.27
N PRO A 193 -1.30 20.00 0.46
CA PRO A 193 -0.49 21.16 0.09
C PRO A 193 0.37 20.90 -1.16
N THR A 194 0.65 19.64 -1.49
CA THR A 194 1.38 19.25 -2.70
C THR A 194 0.40 18.78 -3.77
N PRO A 195 0.61 19.13 -5.05
CA PRO A 195 -0.22 18.63 -6.13
C PRO A 195 -0.18 17.09 -6.19
N ILE A 196 -1.34 16.47 -6.34
CA ILE A 196 -1.47 15.02 -6.45
C ILE A 196 -2.18 14.66 -7.74
N ILE A 197 -1.64 13.68 -8.45
CA ILE A 197 -2.28 13.01 -9.58
C ILE A 197 -2.68 11.62 -9.11
N LEU A 198 -3.96 11.28 -9.23
CA LEU A 198 -4.45 9.93 -8.98
C LEU A 198 -4.45 9.13 -10.28
N PHE A 199 -3.79 7.98 -10.25
CA PHE A 199 -3.88 6.98 -11.29
C PHE A 199 -4.88 5.90 -10.88
N ILE A 200 -5.81 5.60 -11.76
CA ILE A 200 -6.81 4.54 -11.59
C ILE A 200 -6.57 3.53 -12.68
N ASP A 201 -6.15 2.33 -12.31
CA ASP A 201 -6.04 1.21 -13.23
C ASP A 201 -7.40 0.51 -13.37
N GLU A 202 -7.64 -0.12 -14.52
CA GLU A 202 -8.85 -0.90 -14.81
C GLU A 202 -10.17 -0.13 -14.53
N ALA A 203 -10.25 1.12 -15.01
CA ALA A 203 -11.44 1.99 -14.82
C ALA A 203 -12.60 1.61 -15.77
N HIS A 204 -13.03 0.34 -15.78
CA HIS A 204 -14.12 -0.19 -16.61
C HIS A 204 -15.25 -0.82 -15.77
#